data_8bd400b40579e4969853196b2eecddea
#
_entry.id   8bd400b40579e4969853196b2eecddea
#
_cell.length_a   1.000
_cell.length_b   1.000
_cell.length_c   1.000
_cell.angle_alpha   90.00
_cell.angle_beta   90.00
_cell.angle_gamma   90.00
#
_symmetry.space_group_name_H-M   'P 1'
#
loop_
_entity.id
_entity.type
_entity.pdbx_description
1 polymer ?
#
loop_
_entity_poly.entity_id
_entity_poly.type
_entity_poly.pdbx_seq_one_letter_code
_entity_poly.pdbx_strand_id
1 'polypeptide(L)'
;ILIAMRDLESVGILLTNGTIGGLPSDNLVEWLNQHLTFNATLESLGFGIQGVEGGSILISGRTDQIYIASEDGNTVTSIPALNSYSQVIVNTDLALNLDVPAANTDKTIIRHLSSGTSTTGNLNINATGDGSLNVELANDLDNSVFNGNLTVNGERVDLVKTGNKTLTLNGNVTTANSVVAQEGTLALNGSANSIGTLNLASSADGGAKVVIRGITTASLADDAAGGSLEIASGGTLKTTGDSTLDRATSISGAGTLNVQEGSSLTLSGEAGLSGTSVTLNGTLSLDGTGDKSILRLSGSGALDLNGNTLSITSTTPGSASFSGTLQGEGTLDISGKVTQEMRTGSTAYDLNVHDGGTLVLKGTEASARLDYRNVAVGSSGILRVEATGSGSGNANTALNLNSIDFQSGSTTEFVYNLNQTDPFNSAMITADSITIGDGAQFVLANMAGNTGLGTYDNLENVVLMTADLINGLDEGASLSIGTSGLFAVYYKDAVMSRDGDNIVLNATVQQENIFTPAADSYNSAAGSNLLWEARNNLDATSQLGQFMNAVSNMITGDAPNLAGASRALAAAAGSTVNALGTAQRDALREQM
;
A
#
# COMPACT_ATOMS: atom_id res chain seq x y z
N ILE A 1 -50.55 5.98 30.09
CA ILE A 1 -49.20 5.51 30.50
C ILE A 1 -48.91 4.15 29.88
N LEU A 2 -49.81 3.16 29.97
CA LEU A 2 -49.61 1.83 29.35
C LEU A 2 -49.54 1.87 27.82
N ILE A 3 -50.27 2.78 27.17
CA ILE A 3 -50.25 2.95 25.70
C ILE A 3 -48.97 3.66 25.26
N ALA A 4 -48.47 4.63 26.03
CA ALA A 4 -47.19 5.28 25.78
C ALA A 4 -45.98 4.35 25.97
N MET A 5 -46.08 3.35 26.84
CA MET A 5 -45.04 2.36 27.04
C MET A 5 -44.95 1.30 25.91
N ARG A 6 -46.04 1.08 25.18
CA ARG A 6 -46.06 0.13 24.05
C ARG A 6 -45.39 0.70 22.79
N ASP A 7 -45.45 2.03 22.63
CA ASP A 7 -44.75 2.72 21.54
C ASP A 7 -43.25 2.97 21.84
N LEU A 8 -42.82 2.67 23.07
CA LEU A 8 -41.43 2.79 23.52
C LEU A 8 -40.57 1.56 23.21
N GLU A 9 -41.08 0.56 22.50
CA GLU A 9 -40.27 -0.57 22.01
C GLU A 9 -39.14 -0.14 21.09
N SER A 10 -39.17 1.08 20.55
CA SER A 10 -38.14 1.65 19.68
C SER A 10 -37.34 2.79 20.28
N VAL A 11 -37.65 3.24 21.48
CA VAL A 11 -37.00 4.39 22.10
C VAL A 11 -36.57 4.01 23.51
N GLY A 12 -35.27 3.74 23.68
CA GLY A 12 -34.66 3.74 25.00
C GLY A 12 -34.93 5.12 25.63
N ILE A 13 -35.70 5.17 26.71
CA ILE A 13 -35.89 6.44 27.44
C ILE A 13 -34.60 6.70 28.20
N LEU A 14 -33.78 7.58 27.63
CA LEU A 14 -32.66 8.16 28.32
C LEU A 14 -33.23 9.21 29.32
N LEU A 15 -33.10 8.96 30.60
CA LEU A 15 -33.32 10.01 31.58
C LEU A 15 -32.08 10.90 31.61
N THR A 16 -32.08 11.96 30.82
CA THR A 16 -31.09 13.02 30.95
C THR A 16 -31.63 14.02 31.99
N ASN A 17 -30.78 14.47 32.89
CA ASN A 17 -31.05 15.48 33.94
C ASN A 17 -31.87 15.03 35.15
N GLY A 18 -31.87 13.76 35.51
CA GLY A 18 -32.40 13.35 36.82
C GLY A 18 -33.90 13.59 37.08
N THR A 19 -34.68 13.85 36.01
CA THR A 19 -36.11 14.07 36.18
C THR A 19 -36.93 13.43 35.04
N ILE A 20 -38.00 12.72 35.41
CA ILE A 20 -39.12 12.42 34.53
C ILE A 20 -40.26 13.34 34.92
N GLY A 21 -40.70 14.20 34.01
CA GLY A 21 -41.86 15.06 34.27
C GLY A 21 -41.72 15.98 35.48
N GLY A 22 -40.49 16.36 35.85
CA GLY A 22 -40.21 17.26 36.98
C GLY A 22 -39.97 16.57 38.32
N LEU A 23 -39.90 15.24 38.36
CA LEU A 23 -39.57 14.50 39.58
C LEU A 23 -38.07 14.21 39.65
N PRO A 24 -37.40 14.39 40.80
CA PRO A 24 -35.99 14.01 40.98
C PRO A 24 -35.79 12.53 40.77
N SER A 25 -34.70 12.16 40.09
CA SER A 25 -34.33 10.76 39.77
C SER A 25 -34.17 9.87 41.00
N ASP A 26 -33.70 10.46 42.09
CA ASP A 26 -33.46 9.76 43.37
C ASP A 26 -34.75 9.17 43.96
N ASN A 27 -35.90 9.71 43.60
CA ASN A 27 -37.21 9.26 44.09
C ASN A 27 -38.03 8.52 43.02
N LEU A 28 -37.51 8.32 41.82
CA LEU A 28 -38.30 7.69 40.75
C LEU A 28 -38.64 6.25 41.07
N VAL A 29 -37.67 5.47 41.55
CA VAL A 29 -37.88 4.06 41.95
C VAL A 29 -38.85 4.01 43.14
N GLU A 30 -38.70 4.90 44.10
CA GLU A 30 -39.60 5.01 45.26
C GLU A 30 -40.98 5.50 44.86
N TRP A 31 -41.08 6.47 43.94
CA TRP A 31 -42.33 6.96 43.40
C TRP A 31 -43.06 5.89 42.57
N LEU A 32 -42.34 5.17 41.70
CA LEU A 32 -42.86 4.05 40.93
C LEU A 32 -43.32 2.92 41.84
N ASN A 33 -42.59 2.60 42.90
CA ASN A 33 -42.97 1.60 43.88
C ASN A 33 -44.17 2.01 44.74
N GLN A 34 -44.37 3.31 44.99
CA GLN A 34 -45.50 3.85 45.80
C GLN A 34 -46.77 4.05 44.95
N HIS A 35 -46.65 4.33 43.66
CA HIS A 35 -47.79 4.72 42.83
C HIS A 35 -48.20 3.65 41.84
N LEU A 36 -47.36 2.66 41.62
CA LEU A 36 -47.63 1.58 40.69
C LEU A 36 -47.26 0.26 41.38
N THR A 37 -48.22 -0.58 41.64
CA THR A 37 -48.03 -2.00 42.03
C THR A 37 -47.36 -2.77 40.88
N PHE A 38 -46.24 -2.23 40.36
CA PHE A 38 -45.77 -2.54 39.02
C PHE A 38 -44.55 -3.45 38.98
N ASN A 39 -43.83 -3.70 40.08
CA ASN A 39 -42.59 -4.48 40.01
C ASN A 39 -42.80 -5.87 39.39
N ALA A 40 -43.83 -6.59 39.82
CA ALA A 40 -44.14 -7.89 39.28
C ALA A 40 -44.72 -7.84 37.86
N THR A 41 -45.33 -6.70 37.49
CA THR A 41 -46.00 -6.54 36.18
C THR A 41 -45.04 -6.01 35.12
N LEU A 42 -44.07 -5.17 35.47
CA LEU A 42 -42.99 -4.73 34.55
C LEU A 42 -42.03 -5.87 34.26
N GLU A 43 -41.67 -6.67 35.24
CA GLU A 43 -40.87 -7.89 35.01
C GLU A 43 -41.62 -8.91 34.14
N SER A 44 -42.93 -9.06 34.30
CA SER A 44 -43.78 -9.94 33.49
C SER A 44 -43.96 -9.44 32.04
N LEU A 45 -43.78 -8.12 31.82
CA LEU A 45 -43.82 -7.49 30.52
C LEU A 45 -42.42 -7.37 29.88
N GLY A 46 -41.39 -7.85 30.56
CA GLY A 46 -40.02 -7.82 30.03
C GLY A 46 -39.28 -6.49 30.25
N PHE A 47 -39.67 -5.68 31.22
CA PHE A 47 -38.96 -4.45 31.58
C PHE A 47 -38.16 -4.63 32.87
N GLY A 48 -36.89 -4.26 32.84
CA GLY A 48 -36.01 -4.20 34.00
C GLY A 48 -35.65 -2.76 34.35
N ILE A 49 -35.64 -2.46 35.65
CA ILE A 49 -35.12 -1.19 36.18
C ILE A 49 -33.94 -1.53 37.07
N GLN A 50 -32.77 -1.02 36.73
CA GLN A 50 -31.56 -1.25 37.51
C GLN A 50 -30.89 0.06 37.86
N GLY A 51 -30.55 0.23 39.14
CA GLY A 51 -29.71 1.32 39.59
C GLY A 51 -28.26 1.01 39.32
N VAL A 52 -27.53 1.97 38.77
CA VAL A 52 -26.09 1.85 38.49
C VAL A 52 -25.35 2.76 39.48
N GLU A 53 -24.27 2.25 40.07
CA GLU A 53 -23.40 3.07 40.90
C GLU A 53 -22.91 4.30 40.13
N GLY A 54 -23.09 5.50 40.64
CA GLY A 54 -22.76 6.75 39.99
C GLY A 54 -23.95 7.59 39.52
N GLY A 55 -25.18 7.27 39.99
CA GLY A 55 -26.37 8.12 39.77
C GLY A 55 -27.08 7.90 38.43
N SER A 56 -26.82 6.82 37.73
CA SER A 56 -27.51 6.50 36.47
C SER A 56 -28.66 5.52 36.73
N ILE A 57 -29.81 5.77 36.11
CA ILE A 57 -30.96 4.85 36.12
C ILE A 57 -31.11 4.28 34.72
N LEU A 58 -31.16 2.97 34.65
CA LEU A 58 -31.32 2.24 33.39
C LEU A 58 -32.73 1.69 33.30
N ILE A 59 -33.45 2.04 32.24
CA ILE A 59 -34.71 1.40 31.87
C ILE A 59 -34.48 0.65 30.58
N SER A 60 -34.58 -0.68 30.60
CA SER A 60 -34.53 -1.48 29.41
C SER A 60 -35.94 -1.85 28.94
N GLY A 61 -36.17 -1.79 27.63
CA GLY A 61 -37.42 -2.24 27.02
C GLY A 61 -37.60 -3.75 26.98
N ARG A 62 -36.52 -4.48 27.30
CA ARG A 62 -36.51 -5.94 27.50
C ARG A 62 -35.55 -6.25 28.63
N THR A 63 -35.82 -7.31 29.37
CA THR A 63 -34.96 -7.77 30.48
C THR A 63 -33.58 -8.24 30.04
N ASP A 64 -33.38 -8.44 28.74
CA ASP A 64 -32.17 -8.93 28.12
C ASP A 64 -31.28 -7.86 27.47
N GLN A 65 -31.70 -6.57 27.53
CA GLN A 65 -30.93 -5.45 26.96
C GLN A 65 -30.52 -4.46 28.05
N ILE A 66 -29.32 -3.91 27.94
CA ILE A 66 -28.82 -2.85 28.82
C ILE A 66 -28.38 -1.62 28.00
N TYR A 67 -28.88 -0.44 28.39
CA TYR A 67 -28.43 0.85 27.89
C TYR A 67 -27.60 1.53 28.95
N ILE A 68 -26.39 1.89 28.64
CA ILE A 68 -25.46 2.53 29.55
C ILE A 68 -25.40 4.01 29.24
N ALA A 69 -25.97 4.82 30.14
CA ALA A 69 -25.94 6.26 30.06
C ALA A 69 -25.78 6.84 31.46
N SER A 70 -25.04 7.93 31.62
CA SER A 70 -24.98 8.68 32.89
C SER A 70 -25.86 9.89 32.83
N GLU A 71 -26.36 10.29 34.00
CA GLU A 71 -27.30 11.40 34.20
C GLU A 71 -26.65 12.76 33.88
N ASP A 72 -25.38 12.90 34.19
CA ASP A 72 -24.59 14.13 34.03
C ASP A 72 -23.61 14.10 32.86
N GLY A 73 -23.66 13.05 32.03
CA GLY A 73 -22.71 12.83 30.94
C GLY A 73 -21.33 12.34 31.39
N ASN A 74 -21.18 12.00 32.67
CA ASN A 74 -19.95 11.50 33.24
C ASN A 74 -19.82 9.97 33.04
N THR A 75 -18.63 9.44 33.30
CA THR A 75 -18.32 8.02 33.17
C THR A 75 -19.08 7.19 34.22
N VAL A 76 -19.70 6.09 33.76
CA VAL A 76 -20.26 5.07 34.66
C VAL A 76 -19.14 4.11 35.07
N THR A 77 -18.95 3.93 36.39
CA THR A 77 -17.74 3.26 36.89
C THR A 77 -17.87 1.75 37.11
N SER A 78 -19.08 1.18 37.27
CA SER A 78 -19.25 -0.28 37.29
C SER A 78 -20.67 -0.71 36.93
N ILE A 79 -20.82 -1.83 36.28
CA ILE A 79 -22.07 -2.51 36.03
C ILE A 79 -21.90 -3.99 36.36
N PRO A 80 -22.60 -4.50 37.38
CA PRO A 80 -22.55 -5.91 37.71
C PRO A 80 -23.25 -6.78 36.64
N ALA A 81 -22.73 -7.95 36.40
CA ALA A 81 -23.38 -9.03 35.64
C ALA A 81 -23.71 -8.71 34.15
N LEU A 82 -22.75 -8.14 33.38
CA LEU A 82 -22.92 -7.98 31.93
C LEU A 82 -23.27 -9.27 31.20
N ASN A 83 -22.85 -10.41 31.73
CA ASN A 83 -23.15 -11.74 31.17
C ASN A 83 -24.65 -12.05 31.07
N SER A 84 -25.47 -11.36 31.88
CA SER A 84 -26.92 -11.58 31.96
C SER A 84 -27.70 -10.90 30.83
N TYR A 85 -27.06 -10.03 30.05
CA TYR A 85 -27.74 -9.27 28.99
C TYR A 85 -27.43 -9.84 27.61
N SER A 86 -28.44 -9.84 26.73
CA SER A 86 -28.27 -10.25 25.33
C SER A 86 -27.74 -9.13 24.44
N GLN A 87 -27.82 -7.87 24.90
CA GLN A 87 -27.31 -6.72 24.19
C GLN A 87 -26.76 -5.66 25.15
N VAL A 88 -25.59 -5.09 24.82
CA VAL A 88 -24.96 -3.99 25.56
C VAL A 88 -24.85 -2.77 24.64
N ILE A 89 -25.53 -1.69 25.00
CA ILE A 89 -25.58 -0.43 24.25
C ILE A 89 -24.92 0.67 25.09
N VAL A 90 -23.80 1.21 24.60
CA VAL A 90 -22.98 2.19 25.32
C VAL A 90 -23.22 3.58 24.72
N ASN A 91 -23.89 4.46 25.48
CA ASN A 91 -24.22 5.83 25.09
C ASN A 91 -23.37 6.89 25.79
N THR A 92 -22.71 6.52 26.87
CA THR A 92 -21.76 7.37 27.61
C THR A 92 -20.52 6.56 27.95
N ASP A 93 -19.47 7.24 28.40
CA ASP A 93 -18.24 6.53 28.76
C ASP A 93 -18.48 5.52 29.88
N LEU A 94 -18.05 4.30 29.67
CA LEU A 94 -18.13 3.20 30.62
C LEU A 94 -16.74 2.75 31.03
N ALA A 95 -16.47 2.69 32.34
CA ALA A 95 -15.33 1.99 32.90
C ALA A 95 -15.80 0.67 33.55
N LEU A 96 -15.37 -0.44 33.01
CA LEU A 96 -15.60 -1.77 33.56
C LEU A 96 -14.38 -2.16 34.39
N ASN A 97 -14.50 -2.10 35.71
CA ASN A 97 -13.41 -2.45 36.62
C ASN A 97 -13.57 -3.92 37.08
N LEU A 98 -12.57 -4.72 36.80
CA LEU A 98 -12.56 -6.15 37.04
C LEU A 98 -11.40 -6.49 37.97
N ASP A 99 -11.69 -7.20 39.07
CA ASP A 99 -10.66 -7.82 39.91
C ASP A 99 -10.52 -9.29 39.53
N VAL A 100 -9.35 -9.65 39.00
CA VAL A 100 -9.09 -10.97 38.41
C VAL A 100 -8.15 -11.76 39.32
N PRO A 101 -8.67 -12.68 40.14
CA PRO A 101 -7.81 -13.48 41.03
C PRO A 101 -6.93 -14.44 40.23
N ALA A 102 -5.77 -14.78 40.78
CA ALA A 102 -4.77 -15.65 40.13
C ALA A 102 -5.29 -17.02 39.64
N ALA A 103 -6.33 -17.55 40.28
CA ALA A 103 -6.97 -18.82 39.89
C ALA A 103 -8.25 -18.61 39.06
N ASN A 104 -8.40 -17.46 38.39
CA ASN A 104 -9.60 -17.18 37.61
C ASN A 104 -9.73 -18.08 36.39
N THR A 105 -10.90 -18.70 36.26
CA THR A 105 -11.31 -19.51 35.10
C THR A 105 -12.53 -18.90 34.39
N ASP A 106 -13.03 -17.79 34.91
CA ASP A 106 -14.26 -17.16 34.42
C ASP A 106 -13.96 -16.26 33.24
N LYS A 107 -14.98 -16.03 32.43
CA LYS A 107 -14.97 -15.10 31.32
C LYS A 107 -16.03 -14.02 31.53
N THR A 108 -15.77 -12.83 31.07
CA THR A 108 -16.78 -11.77 30.97
C THR A 108 -17.33 -11.74 29.55
N ILE A 109 -18.65 -11.82 29.40
CA ILE A 109 -19.30 -11.83 28.09
C ILE A 109 -20.00 -10.50 27.86
N ILE A 110 -19.66 -9.82 26.80
CA ILE A 110 -20.34 -8.62 26.31
C ILE A 110 -21.03 -9.01 25.00
N ARG A 111 -22.37 -9.10 25.04
CA ARG A 111 -23.15 -9.52 23.87
C ARG A 111 -23.59 -8.31 23.08
N HIS A 112 -23.54 -8.41 21.75
CA HIS A 112 -24.02 -7.39 20.81
C HIS A 112 -23.59 -5.98 21.20
N LEU A 113 -22.29 -5.80 21.48
CA LEU A 113 -21.75 -4.48 21.81
C LEU A 113 -22.09 -3.47 20.71
N SER A 114 -22.77 -2.40 21.07
CA SER A 114 -23.20 -1.34 20.14
C SER A 114 -23.20 0.03 20.78
N SER A 115 -23.27 1.06 19.94
CA SER A 115 -23.53 2.43 20.37
C SER A 115 -24.97 2.82 20.11
N GLY A 116 -25.50 3.72 20.93
CA GLY A 116 -26.80 4.33 20.67
C GLY A 116 -26.78 5.31 19.50
N THR A 117 -27.96 5.77 19.12
CA THR A 117 -28.14 6.61 17.92
C THR A 117 -27.79 8.09 18.14
N SER A 118 -27.72 8.56 19.37
CA SER A 118 -27.59 9.99 19.68
C SER A 118 -26.28 10.39 20.37
N THR A 119 -25.58 9.47 20.99
CA THR A 119 -24.32 9.72 21.70
C THR A 119 -23.34 8.57 21.50
N THR A 120 -22.05 8.89 21.59
CA THR A 120 -20.97 7.91 21.45
C THR A 120 -20.22 7.86 22.78
N GLY A 121 -20.39 6.77 23.53
CA GLY A 121 -19.60 6.47 24.72
C GLY A 121 -18.40 5.58 24.39
N ASN A 122 -17.32 5.73 25.16
CA ASN A 122 -16.16 4.85 25.11
C ASN A 122 -16.32 3.69 26.11
N LEU A 123 -15.71 2.55 25.82
CA LEU A 123 -15.64 1.43 26.74
C LEU A 123 -14.19 1.24 27.21
N ASN A 124 -13.98 1.44 28.50
CA ASN A 124 -12.70 1.19 29.14
C ASN A 124 -12.82 -0.05 30.04
N ILE A 125 -12.04 -1.08 29.77
CA ILE A 125 -11.96 -2.29 30.57
C ILE A 125 -10.68 -2.19 31.40
N ASN A 126 -10.84 -2.09 32.74
CA ASN A 126 -9.73 -2.00 33.66
C ASN A 126 -9.69 -3.29 34.47
N ALA A 127 -8.67 -4.09 34.29
CA ALA A 127 -8.48 -5.32 35.04
C ALA A 127 -7.30 -5.16 36.01
N THR A 128 -7.50 -5.61 37.22
CA THR A 128 -6.49 -5.66 38.28
C THR A 128 -6.35 -7.10 38.78
N GLY A 129 -5.27 -7.42 39.47
CA GLY A 129 -4.99 -8.78 39.96
C GLY A 129 -4.07 -9.58 39.03
N ASP A 130 -3.70 -10.78 39.47
CA ASP A 130 -2.68 -11.62 38.83
C ASP A 130 -3.25 -12.70 37.88
N GLY A 131 -4.57 -12.76 37.74
CA GLY A 131 -5.25 -13.74 36.90
C GLY A 131 -5.31 -13.35 35.44
N SER A 132 -5.62 -14.35 34.57
CA SER A 132 -5.94 -14.09 33.17
C SER A 132 -7.44 -14.01 32.96
N LEU A 133 -7.90 -13.13 32.07
CA LEU A 133 -9.31 -12.93 31.78
C LEU A 133 -9.55 -12.85 30.28
N ASN A 134 -10.54 -13.58 29.80
CA ASN A 134 -11.08 -13.42 28.46
C ASN A 134 -12.33 -12.53 28.54
N VAL A 135 -12.31 -11.39 27.85
CA VAL A 135 -13.49 -10.58 27.60
C VAL A 135 -14.06 -10.97 26.24
N GLU A 136 -15.12 -11.75 26.26
CA GLU A 136 -15.76 -12.28 25.07
C GLU A 136 -16.73 -11.25 24.48
N LEU A 137 -16.48 -10.83 23.24
CA LEU A 137 -17.35 -9.96 22.45
C LEU A 137 -18.22 -10.85 21.56
N ALA A 138 -19.39 -11.27 22.07
CA ALA A 138 -20.23 -12.26 21.43
C ALA A 138 -21.27 -11.61 20.49
N ASN A 139 -21.30 -12.07 19.22
CA ASN A 139 -22.23 -11.60 18.19
C ASN A 139 -22.93 -12.80 17.52
N ASP A 140 -24.00 -13.30 18.13
CA ASP A 140 -24.72 -14.49 17.66
C ASP A 140 -26.00 -14.17 16.89
N LEU A 141 -26.71 -13.10 17.26
CA LEU A 141 -28.03 -12.77 16.71
C LEU A 141 -27.94 -11.90 15.46
N ASP A 142 -27.32 -10.73 15.57
CA ASP A 142 -27.24 -9.72 14.52
C ASP A 142 -25.86 -9.09 14.43
N ASN A 143 -25.61 -8.38 13.31
CA ASN A 143 -24.43 -7.52 13.19
C ASN A 143 -24.55 -6.33 14.15
N SER A 144 -23.45 -5.96 14.79
CA SER A 144 -23.42 -4.80 15.68
C SER A 144 -22.33 -3.81 15.33
N VAL A 145 -22.54 -2.55 15.70
CA VAL A 145 -21.62 -1.44 15.43
C VAL A 145 -21.37 -0.68 16.73
N PHE A 146 -20.14 -0.60 17.14
CA PHE A 146 -19.69 0.21 18.26
C PHE A 146 -18.84 1.38 17.74
N ASN A 147 -19.29 2.61 18.01
CA ASN A 147 -18.67 3.84 17.50
C ASN A 147 -17.64 4.45 18.46
N GLY A 148 -17.68 4.07 19.74
CA GLY A 148 -16.75 4.53 20.75
C GLY A 148 -15.38 3.85 20.67
N ASN A 149 -14.41 4.40 21.39
CA ASN A 149 -13.13 3.73 21.57
C ASN A 149 -13.28 2.57 22.56
N LEU A 150 -12.54 1.49 22.31
CA LEU A 150 -12.44 0.33 23.19
C LEU A 150 -11.02 0.26 23.73
N THR A 151 -10.86 0.49 25.02
CA THR A 151 -9.55 0.46 25.69
C THR A 151 -9.53 -0.65 26.73
N VAL A 152 -8.49 -1.46 26.71
CA VAL A 152 -8.24 -2.49 27.73
C VAL A 152 -6.97 -2.14 28.47
N ASN A 153 -7.12 -1.88 29.76
CA ASN A 153 -6.05 -1.60 30.70
C ASN A 153 -5.92 -2.79 31.67
N GLY A 154 -4.76 -3.33 31.78
CA GLY A 154 -4.45 -4.48 32.63
C GLY A 154 -3.62 -5.51 31.88
N GLU A 155 -2.81 -6.24 32.59
CA GLU A 155 -2.04 -7.35 32.06
C GLU A 155 -2.93 -8.59 31.95
N ARG A 156 -2.72 -9.43 30.93
CA ARG A 156 -3.40 -10.73 30.73
C ARG A 156 -4.92 -10.66 30.52
N VAL A 157 -5.40 -9.63 29.84
CA VAL A 157 -6.82 -9.51 29.44
C VAL A 157 -6.94 -9.57 27.92
N ASP A 158 -7.42 -10.66 27.39
CA ASP A 158 -7.64 -10.83 25.97
C ASP A 158 -9.08 -10.45 25.59
N LEU A 159 -9.23 -9.76 24.44
CA LEU A 159 -10.51 -9.57 23.79
C LEU A 159 -10.77 -10.72 22.82
N VAL A 160 -11.85 -11.43 22.98
CA VAL A 160 -12.17 -12.61 22.16
C VAL A 160 -13.46 -12.36 21.38
N LYS A 161 -13.38 -12.21 20.06
CA LYS A 161 -14.56 -12.12 19.20
C LYS A 161 -15.11 -13.50 18.92
N THR A 162 -16.35 -13.73 19.36
CA THR A 162 -17.11 -14.96 19.13
C THR A 162 -18.44 -14.68 18.42
N GLY A 163 -19.15 -15.75 18.05
CA GLY A 163 -20.42 -15.68 17.32
C GLY A 163 -20.24 -15.35 15.83
N ASN A 164 -21.14 -15.89 15.01
CA ASN A 164 -21.01 -15.94 13.54
C ASN A 164 -21.33 -14.62 12.81
N LYS A 165 -21.71 -13.56 13.53
CA LYS A 165 -22.07 -12.25 12.96
C LYS A 165 -20.90 -11.27 13.00
N THR A 166 -21.11 -10.10 12.39
CA THR A 166 -20.10 -9.04 12.31
C THR A 166 -20.18 -8.11 13.52
N LEU A 167 -19.04 -7.90 14.17
CA LEU A 167 -18.81 -6.77 15.07
C LEU A 167 -17.96 -5.72 14.36
N THR A 168 -18.49 -4.52 14.22
CA THR A 168 -17.77 -3.38 13.67
C THR A 168 -17.35 -2.41 14.77
N LEU A 169 -16.06 -2.18 14.92
CA LEU A 169 -15.48 -1.22 15.84
C LEU A 169 -15.01 0.01 15.04
N ASN A 170 -15.80 1.10 15.10
CA ASN A 170 -15.50 2.35 14.37
C ASN A 170 -14.51 3.24 15.13
N GLY A 171 -14.51 3.18 16.45
CA GLY A 171 -13.49 3.83 17.28
C GLY A 171 -12.19 3.04 17.33
N ASN A 172 -11.19 3.62 17.97
CA ASN A 172 -9.89 2.97 18.14
C ASN A 172 -9.97 1.86 19.18
N VAL A 173 -9.31 0.74 18.90
CA VAL A 173 -9.05 -0.35 19.84
C VAL A 173 -7.63 -0.21 20.38
N THR A 174 -7.52 -0.12 21.72
CA THR A 174 -6.21 -0.01 22.38
C THR A 174 -6.08 -1.08 23.46
N THR A 175 -5.13 -1.98 23.28
CA THR A 175 -4.78 -3.03 24.24
C THR A 175 -3.33 -3.45 24.06
N ALA A 176 -2.63 -3.70 25.17
CA ALA A 176 -1.29 -4.31 25.13
C ALA A 176 -1.35 -5.86 24.96
N ASN A 177 -2.52 -6.45 25.12
CA ASN A 177 -2.77 -7.89 25.07
C ASN A 177 -3.33 -8.33 23.71
N SER A 178 -3.88 -9.54 23.64
CA SER A 178 -4.39 -10.11 22.41
C SER A 178 -5.81 -9.65 22.09
N VAL A 179 -6.08 -9.51 20.80
CA VAL A 179 -7.42 -9.54 20.21
C VAL A 179 -7.52 -10.82 19.41
N VAL A 180 -8.35 -11.74 19.85
CA VAL A 180 -8.51 -13.08 19.28
C VAL A 180 -9.80 -13.14 18.47
N ALA A 181 -9.71 -13.39 17.17
CA ALA A 181 -10.87 -13.66 16.33
C ALA A 181 -11.10 -15.16 16.23
N GLN A 182 -12.21 -15.66 16.79
CA GLN A 182 -12.56 -17.09 16.78
C GLN A 182 -13.67 -17.41 15.79
N GLU A 183 -14.68 -16.52 15.67
CA GLU A 183 -15.84 -16.75 14.81
C GLU A 183 -16.35 -15.47 14.19
N GLY A 184 -17.00 -15.59 13.02
CA GLY A 184 -17.62 -14.47 12.31
C GLY A 184 -16.63 -13.40 11.89
N THR A 185 -17.07 -12.13 11.85
CA THR A 185 -16.25 -11.03 11.36
C THR A 185 -15.99 -9.97 12.42
N LEU A 186 -14.74 -9.61 12.63
CA LEU A 186 -14.31 -8.44 13.37
C LEU A 186 -13.84 -7.36 12.39
N ALA A 187 -14.54 -6.24 12.30
CA ALA A 187 -14.14 -5.11 11.47
C ALA A 187 -13.53 -3.98 12.34
N LEU A 188 -12.27 -3.64 12.06
CA LEU A 188 -11.48 -2.61 12.75
C LEU A 188 -11.40 -1.38 11.83
N ASN A 189 -12.24 -0.38 12.12
CA ASN A 189 -12.33 0.85 11.32
C ASN A 189 -11.58 2.02 11.96
N GLY A 190 -11.12 1.89 13.20
CA GLY A 190 -10.41 2.93 13.94
C GLY A 190 -9.20 3.46 13.17
N SER A 191 -8.97 4.76 13.23
CA SER A 191 -7.85 5.42 12.55
C SER A 191 -6.48 5.14 13.17
N ALA A 192 -6.44 4.60 14.39
CA ALA A 192 -5.22 4.30 15.14
C ALA A 192 -5.45 3.16 16.17
N ASN A 193 -5.74 1.95 15.69
CA ASN A 193 -5.81 0.78 16.57
C ASN A 193 -4.40 0.38 17.00
N SER A 194 -4.22 0.09 18.28
CA SER A 194 -2.98 -0.39 18.89
C SER A 194 -3.27 -1.67 19.67
N ILE A 195 -2.85 -2.79 19.16
CA ILE A 195 -3.13 -4.13 19.66
C ILE A 195 -1.80 -4.84 19.89
N GLY A 196 -1.62 -5.49 21.03
CA GLY A 196 -0.41 -6.27 21.30
C GLY A 196 -0.27 -7.39 20.28
N THR A 197 -1.25 -8.31 20.25
CA THR A 197 -1.29 -9.41 19.27
C THR A 197 -2.68 -9.53 18.65
N LEU A 198 -2.77 -9.56 17.34
CA LEU A 198 -3.97 -9.94 16.61
C LEU A 198 -3.89 -11.42 16.26
N ASN A 199 -4.67 -12.23 16.94
CA ASN A 199 -4.67 -13.69 16.80
C ASN A 199 -5.88 -14.15 15.97
N LEU A 200 -5.61 -14.91 14.92
CA LEU A 200 -6.59 -15.52 14.02
C LEU A 200 -6.77 -16.99 14.40
N ALA A 201 -7.67 -17.25 15.33
CA ALA A 201 -7.88 -18.56 15.94
C ALA A 201 -9.26 -19.14 15.57
N SER A 202 -9.46 -19.46 14.30
CA SER A 202 -10.75 -19.97 13.82
C SER A 202 -11.16 -21.25 14.55
N SER A 203 -12.40 -21.28 15.05
CA SER A 203 -12.99 -22.52 15.53
C SER A 203 -13.27 -23.49 14.38
N ALA A 204 -13.36 -24.79 14.68
CA ALA A 204 -13.57 -25.83 13.67
C ALA A 204 -14.85 -25.65 12.84
N ASP A 205 -15.83 -24.92 13.35
CA ASP A 205 -17.16 -24.74 12.75
C ASP A 205 -17.41 -23.34 12.14
N GLY A 206 -16.49 -22.39 12.30
CA GLY A 206 -16.72 -21.02 11.83
C GLY A 206 -15.44 -20.27 11.45
N GLY A 207 -15.31 -19.94 10.18
CA GLY A 207 -14.18 -19.14 9.70
C GLY A 207 -14.12 -17.76 10.38
N ALA A 208 -13.07 -17.51 11.15
CA ALA A 208 -12.81 -16.20 11.69
C ALA A 208 -12.32 -15.27 10.57
N LYS A 209 -12.88 -14.07 10.52
CA LYS A 209 -12.46 -13.02 9.60
C LYS A 209 -12.19 -11.72 10.34
N VAL A 210 -11.02 -11.14 10.09
CA VAL A 210 -10.71 -9.77 10.49
C VAL A 210 -10.67 -8.88 9.26
N VAL A 211 -11.32 -7.71 9.32
CA VAL A 211 -11.30 -6.71 8.25
C VAL A 211 -10.73 -5.40 8.79
N ILE A 212 -9.60 -4.98 8.26
CA ILE A 212 -8.94 -3.72 8.62
C ILE A 212 -9.30 -2.66 7.59
N ARG A 213 -10.03 -1.61 8.00
CA ARG A 213 -10.38 -0.46 7.17
C ARG A 213 -9.67 0.81 7.58
N GLY A 214 -9.23 0.90 8.85
CA GLY A 214 -8.40 1.98 9.35
C GLY A 214 -6.93 1.58 9.45
N ILE A 215 -6.23 2.14 10.44
CA ILE A 215 -4.84 1.77 10.73
C ILE A 215 -4.82 0.87 11.96
N THR A 216 -4.23 -0.30 11.83
CA THR A 216 -4.03 -1.25 12.93
C THR A 216 -2.56 -1.56 13.08
N THR A 217 -2.05 -1.43 14.29
CA THR A 217 -0.69 -1.81 14.67
C THR A 217 -0.77 -3.01 15.62
N ALA A 218 -0.17 -4.14 15.24
CA ALA A 218 -0.22 -5.38 16.01
C ALA A 218 0.91 -6.33 15.61
N SER A 219 1.33 -7.24 16.51
CA SER A 219 1.93 -8.50 16.08
C SER A 219 0.83 -9.44 15.59
N LEU A 220 1.18 -10.42 14.76
CA LEU A 220 0.23 -11.40 14.23
C LEU A 220 0.52 -12.79 14.79
N ALA A 221 -0.54 -13.52 15.06
CA ALA A 221 -0.48 -14.93 15.39
C ALA A 221 -1.67 -15.66 14.78
N ASP A 222 -1.57 -16.96 14.58
CA ASP A 222 -2.68 -17.83 14.24
C ASP A 222 -2.66 -19.11 15.08
N ASP A 223 -3.84 -19.60 15.34
CA ASP A 223 -4.10 -20.82 16.11
C ASP A 223 -5.14 -21.69 15.40
N ALA A 224 -5.24 -22.93 15.84
CA ALA A 224 -6.25 -23.88 15.37
C ALA A 224 -6.27 -24.04 13.83
N ALA A 225 -7.32 -23.60 13.17
CA ALA A 225 -7.48 -23.72 11.72
C ALA A 225 -6.99 -22.48 10.94
N GLY A 226 -6.43 -21.47 11.62
CA GLY A 226 -6.12 -20.17 11.01
C GLY A 226 -7.38 -19.33 10.76
N GLY A 227 -7.28 -18.33 9.89
CA GLY A 227 -8.40 -17.44 9.60
C GLY A 227 -8.18 -16.57 8.38
N SER A 228 -9.07 -15.61 8.15
CA SER A 228 -8.98 -14.65 7.05
C SER A 228 -8.71 -13.25 7.58
N LEU A 229 -7.66 -12.61 7.08
CA LEU A 229 -7.32 -11.21 7.36
C LEU A 229 -7.43 -10.40 6.07
N GLU A 230 -8.45 -9.57 5.98
CA GLU A 230 -8.63 -8.66 4.85
C GLU A 230 -8.14 -7.26 5.23
N ILE A 231 -7.17 -6.73 4.49
CA ILE A 231 -6.79 -5.33 4.57
C ILE A 231 -7.53 -4.61 3.44
N ALA A 232 -8.64 -3.97 3.78
CA ALA A 232 -9.49 -3.31 2.78
C ALA A 232 -8.77 -2.13 2.13
N SER A 233 -9.26 -1.68 0.97
CA SER A 233 -8.72 -0.49 0.30
C SER A 233 -8.72 0.72 1.24
N GLY A 234 -7.59 1.38 1.38
CA GLY A 234 -7.36 2.48 2.35
C GLY A 234 -6.99 2.02 3.76
N GLY A 235 -7.19 0.75 4.11
CA GLY A 235 -6.73 0.16 5.36
C GLY A 235 -5.23 -0.08 5.38
N THR A 236 -4.64 -0.05 6.56
CA THR A 236 -3.22 -0.35 6.77
C THR A 236 -3.04 -1.22 8.00
N LEU A 237 -2.37 -2.34 7.82
CA LEU A 237 -1.84 -3.16 8.92
C LEU A 237 -0.35 -2.90 9.08
N LYS A 238 0.06 -2.47 10.25
CA LYS A 238 1.47 -2.32 10.65
C LYS A 238 1.83 -3.48 11.57
N THR A 239 2.73 -4.36 11.13
CA THR A 239 3.18 -5.45 12.00
C THR A 239 4.29 -4.98 12.94
N THR A 240 4.25 -5.45 14.17
CA THR A 240 5.25 -5.18 15.22
C THR A 240 5.77 -6.49 15.79
N GLY A 241 7.02 -6.50 16.25
CA GLY A 241 7.64 -7.70 16.79
C GLY A 241 7.74 -8.84 15.77
N ASP A 242 7.97 -10.04 16.27
CA ASP A 242 8.05 -11.23 15.44
C ASP A 242 6.66 -11.86 15.31
N SER A 243 6.25 -12.09 14.09
CA SER A 243 4.96 -12.67 13.72
C SER A 243 5.18 -13.90 12.84
N THR A 244 4.57 -15.01 13.19
CA THR A 244 4.58 -16.24 12.38
C THR A 244 3.15 -16.69 12.15
N LEU A 245 2.78 -16.88 10.88
CA LEU A 245 1.53 -17.49 10.48
C LEU A 245 1.86 -18.82 9.79
N ASP A 246 1.42 -19.92 10.39
CA ASP A 246 1.77 -21.28 9.94
C ASP A 246 0.55 -22.17 9.63
N ARG A 247 -0.65 -21.62 9.79
CA ARG A 247 -1.92 -22.27 9.47
C ARG A 247 -2.45 -21.81 8.10
N ALA A 248 -3.65 -22.26 7.74
CA ALA A 248 -4.34 -21.81 6.54
C ALA A 248 -4.85 -20.37 6.67
N THR A 249 -4.05 -19.48 7.26
CA THR A 249 -4.36 -18.06 7.42
C THR A 249 -4.12 -17.33 6.12
N SER A 250 -5.12 -16.61 5.63
CA SER A 250 -5.01 -15.81 4.41
C SER A 250 -4.97 -14.31 4.72
N ILE A 251 -3.90 -13.63 4.30
CA ILE A 251 -3.85 -12.17 4.25
C ILE A 251 -4.24 -11.73 2.84
N SER A 252 -5.26 -10.89 2.71
CA SER A 252 -5.79 -10.47 1.41
C SER A 252 -6.31 -9.04 1.42
N GLY A 253 -6.73 -8.54 0.25
CA GLY A 253 -7.37 -7.24 0.10
C GLY A 253 -6.47 -6.18 -0.52
N ALA A 254 -7.07 -5.04 -0.91
CA ALA A 254 -6.39 -3.98 -1.68
C ALA A 254 -5.75 -2.88 -0.80
N GLY A 255 -5.57 -3.14 0.49
CA GLY A 255 -4.91 -2.24 1.44
C GLY A 255 -3.40 -2.38 1.47
N THR A 256 -2.80 -1.94 2.57
CA THR A 256 -1.34 -1.97 2.77
C THR A 256 -0.96 -2.82 3.98
N LEU A 257 -0.09 -3.80 3.77
CA LEU A 257 0.65 -4.50 4.80
C LEU A 257 2.01 -3.80 4.97
N ASN A 258 2.28 -3.28 6.15
CA ASN A 258 3.53 -2.61 6.48
C ASN A 258 4.28 -3.42 7.55
N VAL A 259 5.32 -4.13 7.14
CA VAL A 259 6.25 -4.80 8.08
C VAL A 259 7.23 -3.76 8.57
N GLN A 260 7.12 -3.36 9.85
CA GLN A 260 7.89 -2.27 10.41
C GLN A 260 9.36 -2.65 10.63
N GLU A 261 10.21 -1.64 10.71
CA GLU A 261 11.61 -1.80 11.11
C GLU A 261 11.72 -2.50 12.48
N GLY A 262 12.65 -3.46 12.59
CA GLY A 262 12.81 -4.27 13.79
C GLY A 262 11.74 -5.34 13.99
N SER A 263 10.83 -5.54 13.03
CA SER A 263 9.79 -6.57 13.06
C SER A 263 10.03 -7.62 12.00
N SER A 264 9.54 -8.84 12.23
CA SER A 264 9.52 -9.91 11.23
C SER A 264 8.12 -10.46 11.02
N LEU A 265 7.81 -10.82 9.77
CA LEU A 265 6.62 -11.60 9.41
C LEU A 265 7.06 -12.82 8.61
N THR A 266 6.82 -13.98 9.16
CA THR A 266 7.06 -15.27 8.50
C THR A 266 5.72 -15.89 8.10
N LEU A 267 5.57 -16.20 6.82
CA LEU A 267 4.45 -16.96 6.29
C LEU A 267 4.92 -18.36 5.94
N SER A 268 4.55 -19.33 6.74
CA SER A 268 4.94 -20.74 6.59
C SER A 268 3.72 -21.65 6.39
N GLY A 269 3.95 -22.92 6.13
CA GLY A 269 2.88 -23.89 5.91
C GLY A 269 1.91 -23.45 4.80
N GLU A 270 0.61 -23.36 5.12
CA GLU A 270 -0.46 -23.00 4.21
C GLU A 270 -0.82 -21.50 4.24
N ALA A 271 -0.07 -20.69 5.01
CA ALA A 271 -0.35 -19.25 5.10
C ALA A 271 -0.30 -18.57 3.73
N GLY A 272 -1.32 -17.77 3.42
CA GLY A 272 -1.52 -17.11 2.13
C GLY A 272 -1.29 -15.60 2.19
N LEU A 273 -0.81 -15.02 1.07
CA LEU A 273 -0.72 -13.58 0.88
C LEU A 273 -1.18 -13.23 -0.54
N SER A 274 -2.21 -12.38 -0.68
CA SER A 274 -2.74 -12.04 -1.99
C SER A 274 -3.34 -10.63 -2.07
N GLY A 275 -3.12 -9.95 -3.20
CA GLY A 275 -3.80 -8.71 -3.55
C GLY A 275 -3.50 -7.48 -2.69
N THR A 276 -2.50 -7.55 -1.81
CA THR A 276 -2.14 -6.50 -0.85
C THR A 276 -0.87 -5.77 -1.31
N SER A 277 -0.80 -4.46 -1.12
CA SER A 277 0.48 -3.73 -1.27
C SER A 277 1.34 -3.96 -0.04
N VAL A 278 2.63 -4.27 -0.24
CA VAL A 278 3.56 -4.51 0.86
C VAL A 278 4.58 -3.37 0.95
N THR A 279 4.67 -2.78 2.13
CA THR A 279 5.77 -1.88 2.51
C THR A 279 6.65 -2.62 3.51
N LEU A 280 7.85 -2.96 3.08
CA LEU A 280 8.76 -3.81 3.84
C LEU A 280 9.92 -2.97 4.39
N ASN A 281 9.88 -2.68 5.68
CA ASN A 281 10.97 -2.01 6.41
C ASN A 281 11.63 -2.95 7.43
N GLY A 282 10.93 -4.01 7.84
CA GLY A 282 11.43 -5.13 8.63
C GLY A 282 11.81 -6.32 7.75
N THR A 283 11.49 -7.53 8.19
CA THR A 283 11.76 -8.77 7.43
C THR A 283 10.45 -9.47 7.05
N LEU A 284 10.32 -9.85 5.78
CA LEU A 284 9.28 -10.76 5.30
C LEU A 284 9.93 -12.04 4.81
N SER A 285 9.55 -13.17 5.40
CA SER A 285 10.02 -14.50 5.01
C SER A 285 8.86 -15.36 4.53
N LEU A 286 9.03 -16.01 3.38
CA LEU A 286 8.09 -16.96 2.82
C LEU A 286 8.65 -18.37 2.97
N ASP A 287 8.30 -19.03 4.08
CA ASP A 287 8.78 -20.38 4.43
C ASP A 287 7.70 -21.46 4.18
N GLY A 288 6.68 -21.13 3.45
CA GLY A 288 5.55 -22.00 3.17
C GLY A 288 5.56 -22.57 1.77
N THR A 289 4.66 -23.52 1.53
CA THR A 289 4.38 -24.03 0.21
C THR A 289 3.49 -23.08 -0.58
N GLY A 290 3.78 -22.95 -1.87
CA GLY A 290 2.95 -22.23 -2.83
C GLY A 290 3.29 -20.75 -2.98
N ASP A 291 2.99 -20.27 -4.16
CA ASP A 291 3.29 -18.93 -4.60
C ASP A 291 2.43 -17.89 -3.87
N LYS A 292 3.00 -16.74 -3.61
CA LYS A 292 2.34 -15.60 -3.00
C LYS A 292 2.20 -14.49 -4.05
N SER A 293 1.15 -13.68 -3.94
CA SER A 293 0.95 -12.55 -4.85
C SER A 293 0.67 -11.25 -4.10
N ILE A 294 1.26 -10.17 -4.56
CA ILE A 294 1.06 -8.83 -4.01
C ILE A 294 0.80 -7.83 -5.12
N LEU A 295 0.25 -6.66 -4.78
CA LEU A 295 0.04 -5.60 -5.76
C LEU A 295 1.34 -4.84 -6.06
N ARG A 296 2.15 -4.58 -5.04
CA ARG A 296 3.38 -3.77 -5.11
C ARG A 296 4.30 -4.09 -3.94
N LEU A 297 5.60 -4.00 -4.16
CA LEU A 297 6.62 -4.14 -3.13
C LEU A 297 7.40 -2.82 -2.99
N SER A 298 7.45 -2.28 -1.77
CA SER A 298 8.21 -1.08 -1.45
C SER A 298 8.97 -1.23 -0.14
N GLY A 299 9.89 -0.29 0.13
CA GLY A 299 10.63 -0.25 1.40
C GLY A 299 12.09 -0.65 1.27
N SER A 300 12.76 -0.74 2.43
CA SER A 300 14.21 -0.98 2.57
C SER A 300 14.56 -2.14 3.49
N GLY A 301 13.59 -2.96 3.88
CA GLY A 301 13.77 -4.12 4.75
C GLY A 301 14.36 -5.34 4.04
N ALA A 302 14.17 -6.52 4.60
CA ALA A 302 14.68 -7.78 4.07
C ALA A 302 13.53 -8.65 3.53
N LEU A 303 13.71 -9.17 2.33
CA LEU A 303 12.81 -10.14 1.69
C LEU A 303 13.55 -11.48 1.54
N ASP A 304 12.97 -12.53 2.11
CA ASP A 304 13.45 -13.90 1.99
C ASP A 304 12.34 -14.78 1.38
N LEU A 305 12.57 -15.28 0.18
CA LEU A 305 11.58 -16.10 -0.54
C LEU A 305 11.74 -17.61 -0.28
N ASN A 306 12.87 -18.06 0.27
CA ASN A 306 13.13 -19.47 0.55
C ASN A 306 12.83 -20.41 -0.64
N GLY A 307 13.22 -20.01 -1.84
CA GLY A 307 12.98 -20.76 -3.07
C GLY A 307 11.58 -20.58 -3.68
N ASN A 308 10.70 -19.81 -3.06
CA ASN A 308 9.35 -19.56 -3.58
C ASN A 308 9.33 -18.44 -4.64
N THR A 309 8.19 -18.34 -5.31
CA THR A 309 7.88 -17.23 -6.21
C THR A 309 7.00 -16.21 -5.51
N LEU A 310 7.37 -14.93 -5.61
CA LEU A 310 6.52 -13.80 -5.25
C LEU A 310 6.07 -13.09 -6.52
N SER A 311 4.78 -13.21 -6.85
CA SER A 311 4.18 -12.51 -7.97
C SER A 311 3.78 -11.09 -7.56
N ILE A 312 4.25 -10.09 -8.31
CA ILE A 312 3.89 -8.68 -8.15
C ILE A 312 3.01 -8.31 -9.34
N THR A 313 1.69 -8.29 -9.12
CA THR A 313 0.71 -8.13 -10.19
C THR A 313 -0.40 -7.18 -9.83
N SER A 314 -0.81 -6.31 -10.77
CA SER A 314 -1.89 -5.36 -10.57
C SER A 314 -2.65 -5.08 -11.85
N THR A 315 -3.97 -4.99 -11.77
CA THR A 315 -4.82 -4.54 -12.87
C THR A 315 -4.93 -3.01 -12.94
N THR A 316 -4.54 -2.31 -11.88
CA THR A 316 -4.51 -0.84 -11.82
C THR A 316 -3.08 -0.33 -11.95
N PRO A 317 -2.85 0.73 -12.76
CA PRO A 317 -1.53 1.32 -12.88
C PRO A 317 -0.96 1.78 -11.53
N GLY A 318 0.33 1.61 -11.35
CA GLY A 318 1.03 2.10 -10.16
C GLY A 318 2.48 1.64 -10.11
N SER A 319 3.29 2.41 -9.40
CA SER A 319 4.72 2.16 -9.24
C SER A 319 5.08 1.95 -7.77
N ALA A 320 6.12 1.15 -7.55
CA ALA A 320 6.74 0.97 -6.23
C ALA A 320 8.25 0.76 -6.40
N SER A 321 9.01 1.08 -5.36
CA SER A 321 10.48 0.92 -5.33
C SER A 321 10.88 0.14 -4.09
N PHE A 322 11.70 -0.88 -4.28
CA PHE A 322 12.31 -1.67 -3.23
C PHE A 322 13.84 -1.51 -3.26
N SER A 323 14.40 -1.10 -2.14
CA SER A 323 15.83 -0.86 -1.96
C SER A 323 16.45 -1.68 -0.82
N GLY A 324 15.69 -2.63 -0.29
CA GLY A 324 16.10 -3.48 0.83
C GLY A 324 17.05 -4.60 0.41
N THR A 325 17.12 -5.66 1.17
CA THR A 325 17.98 -6.82 0.88
C THR A 325 17.16 -8.02 0.43
N LEU A 326 17.69 -8.76 -0.54
CA LEU A 326 17.17 -10.05 -0.98
C LEU A 326 18.00 -11.16 -0.31
N GLN A 327 17.34 -11.96 0.52
CA GLN A 327 17.96 -13.05 1.30
C GLN A 327 17.47 -14.40 0.77
N GLY A 328 18.26 -15.45 1.00
CA GLY A 328 17.95 -16.77 0.49
C GLY A 328 17.96 -16.82 -1.03
N GLU A 329 17.08 -17.63 -1.61
CA GLU A 329 16.88 -17.76 -3.07
C GLU A 329 15.39 -17.58 -3.41
N GLY A 330 15.07 -17.29 -4.68
CA GLY A 330 13.68 -17.18 -5.09
C GLY A 330 13.49 -16.53 -6.46
N THR A 331 12.21 -16.32 -6.79
CA THR A 331 11.81 -15.67 -8.04
C THR A 331 10.88 -14.50 -7.75
N LEU A 332 11.16 -13.34 -8.35
CA LEU A 332 10.23 -12.22 -8.43
C LEU A 332 9.60 -12.21 -9.83
N ASP A 333 8.28 -12.25 -9.88
CA ASP A 333 7.51 -12.35 -11.11
C ASP A 333 6.61 -11.12 -11.26
N ILE A 334 6.90 -10.25 -12.23
CA ILE A 334 6.27 -8.94 -12.38
C ILE A 334 5.35 -8.96 -13.60
N SER A 335 4.05 -8.65 -13.39
CA SER A 335 3.07 -8.68 -14.47
C SER A 335 1.95 -7.65 -14.29
N GLY A 336 1.10 -7.50 -15.32
CA GLY A 336 -0.02 -6.56 -15.30
C GLY A 336 0.40 -5.10 -15.44
N LYS A 337 -0.32 -4.17 -14.82
CA LYS A 337 -0.07 -2.73 -14.96
C LYS A 337 0.81 -2.16 -13.85
N VAL A 338 1.76 -2.95 -13.36
CA VAL A 338 2.67 -2.52 -12.30
C VAL A 338 4.02 -2.10 -12.88
N THR A 339 4.58 -1.04 -12.31
CA THR A 339 6.00 -0.69 -12.47
C THR A 339 6.71 -0.96 -11.15
N GLN A 340 7.55 -1.99 -11.12
CA GLN A 340 8.34 -2.35 -9.95
C GLN A 340 9.79 -1.96 -10.14
N GLU A 341 10.27 -1.04 -9.32
CA GLU A 341 11.69 -0.66 -9.29
C GLU A 341 12.42 -1.49 -8.24
N MET A 342 13.56 -2.07 -8.62
CA MET A 342 14.48 -2.79 -7.76
C MET A 342 15.83 -2.05 -7.73
N ARG A 343 16.29 -1.69 -6.54
CA ARG A 343 17.57 -0.99 -6.30
C ARG A 343 18.61 -1.86 -5.61
N THR A 344 18.33 -3.13 -5.50
CA THR A 344 19.16 -4.15 -4.88
C THR A 344 19.16 -5.38 -5.73
N GLY A 345 20.19 -6.20 -5.63
CA GLY A 345 20.31 -7.46 -6.35
C GLY A 345 20.77 -8.60 -5.45
N SER A 346 20.60 -9.82 -5.92
CA SER A 346 21.12 -11.04 -5.31
C SER A 346 21.32 -12.11 -6.39
N THR A 347 22.50 -12.70 -6.47
CA THR A 347 22.83 -13.80 -7.41
C THR A 347 22.01 -15.07 -7.19
N ALA A 348 21.22 -15.14 -6.14
CA ALA A 348 20.31 -16.25 -5.85
C ALA A 348 18.87 -16.02 -6.35
N TYR A 349 18.58 -14.84 -6.94
CA TYR A 349 17.25 -14.47 -7.39
C TYR A 349 17.09 -14.46 -8.90
N ASP A 350 15.97 -15.02 -9.36
CA ASP A 350 15.48 -14.87 -10.72
C ASP A 350 14.45 -13.73 -10.79
N LEU A 351 14.46 -13.01 -11.91
CA LEU A 351 13.49 -11.96 -12.20
C LEU A 351 12.76 -12.30 -13.50
N ASN A 352 11.44 -12.28 -13.46
CA ASN A 352 10.59 -12.39 -14.63
C ASN A 352 9.74 -11.13 -14.77
N VAL A 353 9.60 -10.63 -15.99
CA VAL A 353 8.68 -9.54 -16.31
C VAL A 353 7.93 -9.87 -17.60
N HIS A 354 6.59 -9.83 -17.55
CA HIS A 354 5.74 -10.21 -18.67
C HIS A 354 4.34 -9.57 -18.58
N ASP A 355 3.48 -9.81 -19.57
CA ASP A 355 2.06 -9.45 -19.58
C ASP A 355 1.77 -7.99 -19.22
N GLY A 356 2.58 -7.05 -19.70
CA GLY A 356 2.42 -5.62 -19.48
C GLY A 356 3.08 -5.09 -18.19
N GLY A 357 3.73 -5.95 -17.40
CA GLY A 357 4.55 -5.54 -16.26
C GLY A 357 5.78 -4.75 -16.69
N THR A 358 6.23 -3.84 -15.86
CA THR A 358 7.48 -3.09 -16.05
C THR A 358 8.39 -3.33 -14.86
N LEU A 359 9.57 -3.87 -15.14
CA LEU A 359 10.65 -4.03 -14.15
C LEU A 359 11.70 -2.95 -14.40
N VAL A 360 11.98 -2.13 -13.41
CA VAL A 360 13.03 -1.12 -13.45
C VAL A 360 14.19 -1.58 -12.57
N LEU A 361 15.34 -1.80 -13.18
CA LEU A 361 16.58 -2.14 -12.48
C LEU A 361 17.46 -0.89 -12.42
N LYS A 362 17.65 -0.39 -11.20
CA LYS A 362 18.31 0.88 -10.97
C LYS A 362 19.24 0.79 -9.76
N GLY A 363 20.53 0.86 -10.00
CA GLY A 363 21.53 0.92 -8.93
C GLY A 363 21.34 2.14 -8.02
N THR A 364 22.14 2.21 -6.97
CA THR A 364 22.22 3.36 -6.06
C THR A 364 23.45 4.19 -6.36
N GLU A 365 23.52 5.40 -5.81
CA GLU A 365 24.74 6.23 -5.91
C GLU A 365 25.95 5.53 -5.26
N ALA A 366 25.73 4.70 -4.25
CA ALA A 366 26.78 3.93 -3.58
C ALA A 366 27.21 2.70 -4.37
N SER A 367 26.32 2.12 -5.21
CA SER A 367 26.60 0.98 -6.05
C SER A 367 25.72 1.01 -7.30
N ALA A 368 26.34 1.24 -8.42
CA ALA A 368 25.68 1.13 -9.72
C ALA A 368 25.50 -0.33 -10.19
N ARG A 369 26.12 -1.29 -9.53
CA ARG A 369 26.10 -2.70 -9.89
C ARG A 369 24.94 -3.42 -9.22
N LEU A 370 24.19 -4.19 -10.00
CA LEU A 370 23.16 -5.12 -9.57
C LEU A 370 23.46 -6.52 -10.10
N ASP A 371 23.47 -7.49 -9.20
CA ASP A 371 23.74 -8.89 -9.54
C ASP A 371 22.45 -9.71 -9.38
N TYR A 372 22.06 -10.50 -10.39
CA TYR A 372 20.98 -11.46 -10.31
C TYR A 372 21.38 -12.79 -10.95
N ARG A 373 20.64 -13.86 -10.65
CA ARG A 373 20.90 -15.16 -11.27
C ARG A 373 20.45 -15.14 -12.73
N ASN A 374 19.17 -14.96 -12.97
CA ASN A 374 18.62 -14.90 -14.32
C ASN A 374 17.58 -13.79 -14.44
N VAL A 375 17.43 -13.25 -15.64
CA VAL A 375 16.37 -12.31 -15.99
C VAL A 375 15.65 -12.81 -17.24
N ALA A 376 14.31 -12.91 -17.18
CA ALA A 376 13.50 -13.21 -18.34
C ALA A 376 12.55 -12.05 -18.63
N VAL A 377 12.56 -11.55 -19.86
CA VAL A 377 11.66 -10.50 -20.34
C VAL A 377 10.69 -11.15 -21.31
N GLY A 378 9.52 -11.49 -20.83
CA GLY A 378 8.47 -12.18 -21.56
C GLY A 378 7.68 -11.26 -22.48
N SER A 379 6.74 -11.84 -23.21
CA SER A 379 5.88 -11.10 -24.14
C SER A 379 5.15 -9.95 -23.45
N SER A 380 5.18 -8.77 -24.07
CA SER A 380 4.64 -7.51 -23.53
C SER A 380 5.23 -7.05 -22.19
N GLY A 381 6.25 -7.75 -21.66
CA GLY A 381 7.03 -7.30 -20.51
C GLY A 381 7.99 -6.18 -20.90
N ILE A 382 8.25 -5.27 -19.97
CA ILE A 382 9.17 -4.15 -20.15
C ILE A 382 10.26 -4.23 -19.10
N LEU A 383 11.51 -4.39 -19.54
CA LEU A 383 12.69 -4.23 -18.70
C LEU A 383 13.28 -2.83 -18.93
N ARG A 384 13.51 -2.09 -17.86
CA ARG A 384 14.25 -0.82 -17.92
C ARG A 384 15.50 -0.92 -17.07
N VAL A 385 16.65 -0.73 -17.69
CA VAL A 385 17.93 -0.62 -16.98
C VAL A 385 18.27 0.86 -16.90
N GLU A 386 18.11 1.46 -15.71
CA GLU A 386 18.23 2.90 -15.54
C GLU A 386 19.55 3.30 -14.85
N ALA A 387 20.13 4.41 -15.25
CA ALA A 387 21.20 5.06 -14.50
C ALA A 387 20.75 5.39 -13.07
N THR A 388 21.70 5.49 -12.13
CA THR A 388 21.42 5.71 -10.70
C THR A 388 20.74 7.05 -10.42
N GLY A 389 20.92 8.02 -11.28
CA GLY A 389 20.30 9.34 -11.25
C GLY A 389 20.72 10.19 -12.45
N SER A 390 20.18 11.40 -12.56
CA SER A 390 20.44 12.33 -13.68
C SER A 390 21.55 13.35 -13.42
N GLY A 391 22.12 13.40 -12.21
CA GLY A 391 23.23 14.28 -11.87
C GLY A 391 24.56 13.83 -12.50
N SER A 392 25.50 14.74 -12.69
CA SER A 392 26.80 14.44 -13.33
C SER A 392 27.67 13.41 -12.60
N GLY A 393 27.40 13.17 -11.30
CA GLY A 393 28.07 12.16 -10.50
C GLY A 393 27.40 10.78 -10.49
N ASN A 394 26.22 10.64 -11.12
CA ASN A 394 25.48 9.38 -11.12
C ASN A 394 25.88 8.50 -12.31
N ALA A 395 26.13 7.24 -12.06
CA ALA A 395 26.58 6.27 -13.05
C ALA A 395 25.41 5.55 -13.76
N ASN A 396 25.68 4.91 -14.89
CA ASN A 396 24.78 3.92 -15.46
C ASN A 396 24.75 2.68 -14.58
N THR A 397 23.59 2.02 -14.47
CA THR A 397 23.48 0.75 -13.78
C THR A 397 24.13 -0.35 -14.61
N ALA A 398 24.97 -1.17 -13.97
CA ALA A 398 25.58 -2.37 -14.55
C ALA A 398 24.89 -3.61 -13.96
N LEU A 399 24.25 -4.40 -14.83
CA LEU A 399 23.68 -5.69 -14.46
C LEU A 399 24.69 -6.81 -14.72
N ASN A 400 24.85 -7.72 -13.75
CA ASN A 400 25.61 -8.95 -13.94
C ASN A 400 24.69 -10.15 -13.68
N LEU A 401 24.65 -11.06 -14.63
CA LEU A 401 23.67 -12.14 -14.70
C LEU A 401 24.35 -13.45 -15.10
N ASN A 402 23.77 -14.58 -14.72
CA ASN A 402 24.11 -15.85 -15.38
C ASN A 402 23.43 -15.90 -16.76
N SER A 403 22.15 -15.48 -16.83
CA SER A 403 21.48 -15.41 -18.12
C SER A 403 20.46 -14.29 -18.24
N ILE A 404 20.25 -13.81 -19.46
CA ILE A 404 19.10 -12.99 -19.80
C ILE A 404 18.44 -13.50 -21.07
N ASP A 405 17.08 -13.59 -21.02
CA ASP A 405 16.24 -14.03 -22.13
C ASP A 405 15.25 -12.93 -22.52
N PHE A 406 15.43 -12.34 -23.69
CA PHE A 406 14.52 -11.39 -24.30
C PHE A 406 13.57 -12.12 -25.25
N GLN A 407 12.38 -12.47 -24.79
CA GLN A 407 11.42 -13.23 -25.57
C GLN A 407 10.73 -12.38 -26.64
N SER A 408 10.07 -13.04 -27.57
CA SER A 408 9.30 -12.37 -28.63
C SER A 408 8.25 -11.42 -28.05
N GLY A 409 8.21 -10.18 -28.55
CA GLY A 409 7.29 -9.13 -28.09
C GLY A 409 7.66 -8.49 -26.76
N SER A 410 8.82 -8.77 -26.21
CA SER A 410 9.40 -8.05 -25.06
C SER A 410 9.92 -6.68 -25.48
N THR A 411 10.06 -5.78 -24.50
CA THR A 411 10.71 -4.48 -24.69
C THR A 411 11.79 -4.28 -23.64
N THR A 412 12.99 -3.86 -24.05
CA THR A 412 14.08 -3.50 -23.15
C THR A 412 14.52 -2.07 -23.42
N GLU A 413 14.50 -1.25 -22.36
CA GLU A 413 14.92 0.16 -22.41
C GLU A 413 16.26 0.34 -21.68
N PHE A 414 17.25 0.87 -22.39
CA PHE A 414 18.52 1.32 -21.82
C PHE A 414 18.43 2.81 -21.52
N VAL A 415 18.35 3.16 -20.23
CA VAL A 415 18.09 4.54 -19.79
C VAL A 415 19.37 5.16 -19.25
N TYR A 416 20.05 5.89 -20.11
CA TYR A 416 21.35 6.51 -19.84
C TYR A 416 21.23 7.84 -19.07
N ASN A 417 22.27 8.13 -18.30
CA ASN A 417 22.49 9.46 -17.74
C ASN A 417 23.38 10.29 -18.68
N LEU A 418 22.77 11.10 -19.55
CA LEU A 418 23.49 11.93 -20.50
C LEU A 418 24.17 13.18 -19.90
N ASN A 419 24.08 13.40 -18.60
CA ASN A 419 24.82 14.48 -17.91
C ASN A 419 26.21 14.03 -17.45
N GLN A 420 26.59 12.75 -17.68
CA GLN A 420 27.94 12.27 -17.43
C GLN A 420 28.93 12.74 -18.51
N THR A 421 30.20 12.78 -18.17
CA THR A 421 31.27 13.14 -19.12
C THR A 421 31.41 12.10 -20.23
N ASP A 422 31.22 10.83 -19.90
CA ASP A 422 31.27 9.70 -20.83
C ASP A 422 30.16 8.70 -20.46
N PRO A 423 28.93 8.88 -20.97
CA PRO A 423 27.81 8.03 -20.60
C PRO A 423 27.87 6.63 -21.24
N PHE A 424 28.78 6.40 -22.18
CA PHE A 424 28.87 5.15 -22.96
C PHE A 424 30.11 4.32 -22.66
N ASN A 425 30.76 4.54 -21.53
CA ASN A 425 32.07 3.96 -21.20
C ASN A 425 32.03 2.50 -20.74
N SER A 426 30.84 1.90 -20.55
CA SER A 426 30.73 0.51 -20.07
C SER A 426 29.41 -0.13 -20.53
N ALA A 427 29.42 -1.45 -20.69
CA ALA A 427 28.21 -2.23 -20.91
C ALA A 427 27.23 -2.06 -19.75
N MET A 428 25.92 -1.99 -20.06
CA MET A 428 24.87 -1.98 -19.05
C MET A 428 24.45 -3.39 -18.62
N ILE A 429 24.70 -4.42 -19.43
CA ILE A 429 24.41 -5.82 -19.12
C ILE A 429 25.64 -6.67 -19.41
N THR A 430 26.05 -7.45 -18.42
CA THR A 430 27.06 -8.52 -18.57
C THR A 430 26.41 -9.82 -18.12
N ALA A 431 26.50 -10.87 -18.93
CA ALA A 431 25.89 -12.17 -18.64
C ALA A 431 26.78 -13.31 -19.11
N ASP A 432 26.60 -14.52 -18.55
CA ASP A 432 27.22 -15.71 -19.15
C ASP A 432 26.52 -16.05 -20.49
N SER A 433 25.18 -15.84 -20.56
CA SER A 433 24.44 -16.04 -21.79
C SER A 433 23.35 -14.98 -22.02
N ILE A 434 23.22 -14.56 -23.29
CA ILE A 434 22.15 -13.68 -23.78
C ILE A 434 21.37 -14.41 -24.87
N THR A 435 20.04 -14.45 -24.76
CA THR A 435 19.14 -14.94 -25.79
C THR A 435 18.24 -13.83 -26.28
N ILE A 436 18.17 -13.59 -27.59
CA ILE A 436 17.30 -12.58 -28.21
C ILE A 436 16.28 -13.30 -29.08
N GLY A 437 15.02 -13.26 -28.66
CA GLY A 437 13.90 -13.82 -29.40
C GLY A 437 13.49 -12.94 -30.60
N ASP A 438 12.94 -13.58 -31.63
CA ASP A 438 12.43 -12.86 -32.79
C ASP A 438 11.34 -11.85 -32.38
N GLY A 439 11.53 -10.57 -32.76
CA GLY A 439 10.58 -9.50 -32.41
C GLY A 439 10.75 -8.91 -31.01
N ALA A 440 11.80 -9.26 -30.27
CA ALA A 440 12.23 -8.50 -29.10
C ALA A 440 12.61 -7.08 -29.52
N GLN A 441 12.16 -6.10 -28.74
CA GLN A 441 12.36 -4.67 -29.02
C GLN A 441 13.35 -4.08 -28.03
N PHE A 442 14.18 -3.17 -28.53
CA PHE A 442 15.13 -2.43 -27.71
C PHE A 442 14.98 -0.94 -27.94
N VAL A 443 15.16 -0.15 -26.89
CA VAL A 443 15.00 1.31 -26.93
C VAL A 443 16.14 1.97 -26.16
N LEU A 444 16.74 3.00 -26.74
CA LEU A 444 17.63 3.93 -26.06
C LEU A 444 16.83 5.09 -25.51
N ALA A 445 16.95 5.33 -24.22
CA ALA A 445 16.31 6.41 -23.53
C ALA A 445 17.29 7.14 -22.61
N ASN A 446 16.92 8.31 -22.15
CA ASN A 446 17.71 9.05 -21.17
C ASN A 446 16.90 9.33 -19.90
N MET A 447 17.61 9.54 -18.80
CA MET A 447 17.01 9.92 -17.51
C MET A 447 16.18 11.19 -17.63
N ALA A 448 15.03 11.20 -16.96
CA ALA A 448 14.30 12.44 -16.73
C ALA A 448 15.19 13.46 -15.98
N GLY A 449 15.20 14.70 -16.44
CA GLY A 449 16.09 15.74 -15.90
C GLY A 449 17.47 15.81 -16.55
N ASN A 450 17.78 14.94 -17.52
CA ASN A 450 18.95 15.15 -18.38
C ASN A 450 18.77 16.40 -19.24
N THR A 451 19.85 17.12 -19.45
CA THR A 451 19.88 18.36 -20.25
C THR A 451 20.64 18.22 -21.57
N GLY A 452 21.29 17.07 -21.77
CA GLY A 452 21.97 16.69 -23.00
C GLY A 452 23.49 16.74 -22.91
N LEU A 453 24.12 16.19 -23.93
CA LEU A 453 25.57 16.24 -24.15
C LEU A 453 25.91 17.54 -24.88
N GLY A 454 26.96 18.22 -24.53
CA GLY A 454 27.37 19.48 -25.17
C GLY A 454 27.84 19.35 -26.64
N THR A 455 28.27 18.14 -27.04
CA THR A 455 28.70 17.80 -28.40
C THR A 455 28.27 16.38 -28.72
N TYR A 456 27.88 16.15 -29.97
CA TYR A 456 27.39 14.87 -30.45
C TYR A 456 28.22 14.40 -31.63
N ASP A 457 28.87 13.24 -31.47
CA ASP A 457 29.48 12.51 -32.53
C ASP A 457 28.66 11.24 -32.82
N ASN A 458 28.88 10.60 -33.95
CA ASN A 458 28.29 9.30 -34.21
C ASN A 458 28.66 8.32 -33.09
N LEU A 459 27.75 7.47 -32.70
CA LEU A 459 28.05 6.37 -31.82
C LEU A 459 28.60 5.22 -32.67
N GLU A 460 29.81 4.79 -32.37
CA GLU A 460 30.49 3.72 -33.11
C GLU A 460 30.96 2.65 -32.12
N ASN A 461 30.43 1.44 -32.27
CA ASN A 461 30.80 0.28 -31.47
C ASN A 461 30.70 0.46 -29.96
N VAL A 462 29.66 1.20 -29.49
CA VAL A 462 29.38 1.36 -28.09
C VAL A 462 28.87 0.03 -27.52
N VAL A 463 29.55 -0.54 -26.54
CA VAL A 463 29.16 -1.83 -25.96
C VAL A 463 27.92 -1.63 -25.06
N LEU A 464 26.78 -2.20 -25.47
CA LEU A 464 25.55 -2.25 -24.70
C LEU A 464 25.51 -3.44 -23.75
N MET A 465 25.87 -4.62 -24.28
CA MET A 465 25.82 -5.87 -23.55
C MET A 465 27.04 -6.72 -23.88
N THR A 466 27.48 -7.58 -22.95
CA THR A 466 28.56 -8.52 -23.11
C THR A 466 28.14 -9.90 -22.61
N ALA A 467 28.43 -10.98 -23.35
CA ALA A 467 28.18 -12.34 -22.89
C ALA A 467 29.11 -13.36 -23.53
N ASP A 468 29.42 -14.44 -22.80
CA ASP A 468 30.19 -15.57 -23.32
C ASP A 468 29.42 -16.33 -24.44
N LEU A 469 28.08 -16.34 -24.35
CA LEU A 469 27.19 -16.96 -25.33
C LEU A 469 26.07 -16.01 -25.74
N ILE A 470 25.97 -15.70 -27.03
CA ILE A 470 24.90 -14.90 -27.61
C ILE A 470 24.11 -15.74 -28.59
N ASN A 471 22.80 -15.90 -28.33
CA ASN A 471 21.86 -16.62 -29.20
C ASN A 471 20.82 -15.64 -29.78
N GLY A 472 20.33 -15.92 -31.00
CA GLY A 472 19.30 -15.14 -31.67
C GLY A 472 19.78 -13.86 -32.36
N LEU A 473 21.09 -13.60 -32.32
CA LEU A 473 21.75 -12.54 -33.09
C LEU A 473 23.06 -13.09 -33.65
N ASP A 474 23.11 -13.33 -34.95
CA ASP A 474 24.29 -13.87 -35.63
C ASP A 474 25.40 -12.83 -35.69
N GLU A 475 26.66 -13.32 -35.85
CA GLU A 475 27.83 -12.46 -36.03
C GLU A 475 27.66 -11.54 -37.25
N GLY A 476 27.80 -10.22 -37.02
CA GLY A 476 27.61 -9.21 -38.07
C GLY A 476 26.16 -8.94 -38.46
N ALA A 477 25.18 -9.66 -37.91
CA ALA A 477 23.78 -9.31 -38.06
C ALA A 477 23.47 -8.04 -37.26
N SER A 478 22.48 -7.24 -37.72
CA SER A 478 22.04 -6.01 -37.06
C SER A 478 20.55 -6.03 -36.77
N LEU A 479 20.19 -5.47 -35.65
CA LEU A 479 18.82 -5.28 -35.19
C LEU A 479 18.57 -3.78 -34.94
N SER A 480 17.48 -3.25 -35.47
CA SER A 480 17.10 -1.84 -35.21
C SER A 480 16.80 -1.67 -33.74
N ILE A 481 17.26 -0.57 -33.17
CA ILE A 481 16.97 -0.15 -31.82
C ILE A 481 16.23 1.20 -31.86
N GLY A 482 15.11 1.31 -31.11
CA GLY A 482 14.35 2.55 -31.01
C GLY A 482 15.11 3.63 -30.22
N THR A 483 14.76 4.88 -30.42
CA THR A 483 15.30 5.99 -29.64
C THR A 483 14.15 6.82 -29.08
N SER A 484 14.29 7.28 -27.83
CA SER A 484 13.31 8.15 -27.17
C SER A 484 13.98 9.30 -26.45
N GLY A 485 13.21 10.34 -26.10
CA GLY A 485 13.72 11.50 -25.39
C GLY A 485 14.82 12.22 -26.16
N LEU A 486 15.89 12.59 -25.47
CA LEU A 486 17.03 13.28 -26.08
C LEU A 486 17.80 12.38 -27.07
N PHE A 487 17.76 11.07 -26.91
CA PHE A 487 18.37 10.19 -27.92
C PHE A 487 17.74 10.37 -29.28
N ALA A 488 16.43 10.51 -29.38
CA ALA A 488 15.76 10.77 -30.65
C ALA A 488 16.07 12.17 -31.22
N VAL A 489 16.45 13.14 -30.37
CA VAL A 489 16.88 14.47 -30.81
C VAL A 489 18.26 14.41 -31.43
N TYR A 490 19.15 13.60 -30.87
CA TYR A 490 20.57 13.60 -31.24
C TYR A 490 20.96 12.51 -32.22
N TYR A 491 20.25 11.38 -32.22
CA TYR A 491 20.63 10.19 -33.00
C TYR A 491 19.49 9.65 -33.83
N LYS A 492 19.85 9.08 -34.98
CA LYS A 492 18.99 8.32 -35.87
C LYS A 492 19.71 7.06 -36.35
N ASP A 493 18.96 6.22 -37.03
CA ASP A 493 19.47 4.98 -37.63
C ASP A 493 20.23 4.11 -36.62
N ALA A 494 19.72 4.11 -35.37
CA ALA A 494 20.34 3.35 -34.31
C ALA A 494 20.15 1.85 -34.54
N VAL A 495 21.24 1.12 -34.53
CA VAL A 495 21.29 -0.34 -34.70
C VAL A 495 22.20 -0.96 -33.66
N MET A 496 21.83 -2.12 -33.19
CA MET A 496 22.74 -2.98 -32.43
C MET A 496 23.17 -4.17 -33.29
N SER A 497 24.43 -4.58 -33.15
CA SER A 497 25.00 -5.71 -33.87
C SER A 497 25.91 -6.53 -32.97
N ARG A 498 26.08 -7.79 -33.30
CA ARG A 498 27.03 -8.65 -32.60
C ARG A 498 28.44 -8.43 -33.14
N ASP A 499 29.40 -8.28 -32.23
CA ASP A 499 30.84 -8.21 -32.46
C ASP A 499 31.55 -9.11 -31.42
N GLY A 500 31.77 -10.37 -31.78
CA GLY A 500 32.30 -11.39 -30.87
C GLY A 500 31.40 -11.65 -29.67
N ASP A 501 31.91 -11.38 -28.47
CA ASP A 501 31.22 -11.53 -27.20
C ASP A 501 30.40 -10.26 -26.80
N ASN A 502 30.37 -9.26 -27.69
CA ASN A 502 29.70 -7.99 -27.44
C ASN A 502 28.47 -7.80 -28.34
N ILE A 503 27.47 -7.12 -27.80
CA ILE A 503 26.41 -6.48 -28.57
C ILE A 503 26.68 -4.99 -28.55
N VAL A 504 26.98 -4.41 -29.69
CA VAL A 504 27.43 -3.04 -29.84
C VAL A 504 26.36 -2.17 -30.51
N LEU A 505 26.31 -0.92 -30.12
CA LEU A 505 25.43 0.10 -30.64
C LEU A 505 26.20 0.97 -31.65
N ASN A 506 25.56 1.20 -32.80
CA ASN A 506 25.96 2.21 -33.76
C ASN A 506 24.78 3.12 -34.05
N ALA A 507 25.00 4.44 -34.07
CA ALA A 507 23.98 5.40 -34.41
C ALA A 507 24.60 6.67 -35.03
N THR A 508 23.90 7.26 -35.99
CA THR A 508 24.34 8.47 -36.66
C THR A 508 23.71 9.73 -36.02
N VAL A 509 24.42 10.83 -36.07
CA VAL A 509 23.90 12.11 -35.55
C VAL A 509 22.68 12.52 -36.37
N GLN A 510 21.63 12.90 -35.67
CA GLN A 510 20.36 13.35 -36.24
C GLN A 510 20.54 14.72 -36.96
N GLN A 511 20.18 14.77 -38.22
CA GLN A 511 20.24 15.98 -39.05
C GLN A 511 18.87 16.59 -39.31
N GLU A 512 17.79 15.86 -39.05
CA GLU A 512 16.43 16.30 -39.34
C GLU A 512 15.71 16.78 -38.07
N ASN A 513 14.91 17.82 -38.17
CA ASN A 513 14.15 18.35 -37.06
C ASN A 513 13.02 17.39 -36.64
N ILE A 514 13.22 16.66 -35.57
CA ILE A 514 12.25 15.65 -35.05
C ILE A 514 10.97 16.27 -34.48
N PHE A 515 10.94 17.57 -34.21
CA PHE A 515 9.76 18.26 -33.69
C PHE A 515 8.76 18.65 -34.78
N THR A 516 9.12 18.47 -36.06
CA THR A 516 8.27 18.80 -37.23
C THR A 516 6.89 18.11 -37.19
N PRO A 517 6.72 16.82 -36.76
CA PRO A 517 5.42 16.20 -36.72
C PRO A 517 4.40 16.88 -35.78
N ALA A 518 4.86 17.62 -34.77
CA ALA A 518 4.04 18.40 -33.86
C ALA A 518 3.87 19.86 -34.26
N ALA A 519 4.43 20.28 -35.42
CA ALA A 519 4.39 21.66 -35.93
C ALA A 519 3.11 21.90 -36.77
N ASP A 520 1.95 21.74 -36.14
CA ASP A 520 0.62 21.85 -36.79
C ASP A 520 0.07 23.27 -36.90
N SER A 521 0.76 24.27 -36.34
CA SER A 521 0.41 25.67 -36.38
C SER A 521 1.65 26.54 -36.61
N TYR A 522 1.47 27.80 -36.97
CA TYR A 522 2.58 28.75 -37.16
C TYR A 522 3.44 28.88 -35.89
N ASN A 523 2.79 28.95 -34.72
CA ASN A 523 3.50 29.06 -33.44
C ASN A 523 4.20 27.77 -33.04
N SER A 524 3.60 26.60 -33.26
CA SER A 524 4.25 25.35 -32.99
C SER A 524 5.41 25.06 -33.94
N ALA A 525 5.30 25.47 -35.22
CA ALA A 525 6.40 25.40 -36.18
C ALA A 525 7.58 26.30 -35.78
N ALA A 526 7.29 27.53 -35.30
CA ALA A 526 8.33 28.42 -34.79
C ALA A 526 9.02 27.86 -33.55
N GLY A 527 8.23 27.26 -32.60
CA GLY A 527 8.76 26.57 -31.41
C GLY A 527 9.59 25.33 -31.75
N SER A 528 9.14 24.55 -32.75
CA SER A 528 9.88 23.40 -33.28
C SER A 528 11.27 23.79 -33.78
N ASN A 529 11.34 24.82 -34.62
CA ASN A 529 12.61 25.31 -35.17
C ASN A 529 13.52 25.86 -34.05
N LEU A 530 12.96 26.59 -33.11
CA LEU A 530 13.70 27.18 -32.00
C LEU A 530 14.33 26.12 -31.11
N LEU A 531 13.58 25.07 -30.77
CA LEU A 531 14.12 23.94 -30.01
C LEU A 531 15.20 23.18 -30.81
N TRP A 532 14.96 22.96 -32.09
CA TRP A 532 15.92 22.25 -32.94
C TRP A 532 17.24 23.00 -33.05
N GLU A 533 17.21 24.29 -33.23
CA GLU A 533 18.42 25.12 -33.29
C GLU A 533 19.14 25.20 -31.94
N ALA A 534 18.38 25.21 -30.85
CA ALA A 534 18.93 25.29 -29.51
C ALA A 534 19.66 23.99 -29.05
N ARG A 535 19.39 22.85 -29.68
CA ARG A 535 19.89 21.53 -29.21
C ARG A 535 21.41 21.43 -29.06
N ASN A 536 22.16 22.20 -29.86
CA ASN A 536 23.63 22.20 -29.84
C ASN A 536 24.24 23.15 -28.82
N ASN A 537 23.41 23.96 -28.13
CA ASN A 537 23.84 24.96 -27.16
C ASN A 537 23.25 24.73 -25.76
N LEU A 538 22.82 23.52 -25.47
CA LEU A 538 22.30 23.16 -24.15
C LEU A 538 23.45 22.98 -23.16
N ASP A 539 23.30 23.56 -21.99
CA ASP A 539 24.20 23.30 -20.87
C ASP A 539 23.53 22.38 -19.82
N ALA A 540 24.33 21.79 -18.94
CA ALA A 540 23.90 20.82 -17.94
C ALA A 540 22.90 21.39 -16.90
N THR A 541 22.65 22.71 -16.90
CA THR A 541 21.73 23.38 -15.96
C THR A 541 20.49 23.92 -16.64
N SER A 542 20.36 23.73 -17.96
CA SER A 542 19.38 24.39 -18.82
C SER A 542 17.98 23.78 -18.64
N GLN A 543 17.01 24.61 -18.24
CA GLN A 543 15.59 24.25 -18.27
C GLN A 543 15.10 23.92 -19.70
N LEU A 544 15.78 24.43 -20.70
CA LEU A 544 15.49 24.19 -22.11
C LEU A 544 15.77 22.73 -22.50
N GLY A 545 16.83 22.10 -21.95
CA GLY A 545 17.13 20.68 -22.16
C GLY A 545 16.04 19.78 -21.57
N GLN A 546 15.56 20.10 -20.36
CA GLN A 546 14.45 19.37 -19.75
C GLN A 546 13.15 19.51 -20.55
N PHE A 547 12.87 20.71 -21.04
CA PHE A 547 11.73 20.97 -21.90
C PHE A 547 11.83 20.21 -23.23
N MET A 548 13.01 20.23 -23.86
CA MET A 548 13.29 19.48 -25.08
C MET A 548 13.08 17.98 -24.88
N ASN A 549 13.60 17.42 -23.78
CA ASN A 549 13.39 16.01 -23.41
C ASN A 549 11.88 15.70 -23.25
N ALA A 550 11.15 16.54 -22.54
CA ALA A 550 9.71 16.33 -22.35
C ALA A 550 8.93 16.36 -23.67
N VAL A 551 9.21 17.34 -24.56
CA VAL A 551 8.56 17.44 -25.88
C VAL A 551 8.96 16.27 -26.78
N SER A 552 10.22 15.89 -26.78
CA SER A 552 10.70 14.72 -27.54
C SER A 552 9.99 13.42 -27.10
N ASN A 553 9.86 13.18 -25.80
CA ASN A 553 9.10 12.03 -25.28
C ASN A 553 7.63 12.04 -25.69
N MET A 554 7.00 13.22 -25.81
CA MET A 554 5.64 13.34 -26.34
C MET A 554 5.54 12.95 -27.82
N ILE A 555 6.61 13.05 -28.59
CA ILE A 555 6.64 12.75 -30.02
C ILE A 555 7.06 11.32 -30.28
N THR A 556 8.07 10.84 -29.56
CA THR A 556 8.77 9.57 -29.82
C THR A 556 8.44 8.45 -28.81
N GLY A 557 7.68 8.73 -27.76
CA GLY A 557 7.28 7.71 -26.77
C GLY A 557 6.25 6.71 -27.30
N ASP A 558 6.03 5.62 -26.60
CA ASP A 558 5.13 4.52 -26.97
C ASP A 558 3.69 4.94 -27.27
N ALA A 559 3.24 6.05 -26.70
CA ALA A 559 1.93 6.67 -26.97
C ALA A 559 2.11 8.15 -27.38
N PRO A 560 2.41 8.44 -28.64
CA PRO A 560 2.70 9.80 -29.10
C PRO A 560 1.54 10.77 -28.81
N ASN A 561 1.85 11.88 -28.15
CA ASN A 561 0.91 12.96 -27.86
C ASN A 561 1.25 14.21 -28.66
N LEU A 562 1.06 14.15 -29.98
CA LEU A 562 1.40 15.23 -30.89
C LEU A 562 0.64 16.54 -30.56
N ALA A 563 -0.62 16.45 -30.13
CA ALA A 563 -1.40 17.63 -29.73
C ALA A 563 -0.84 18.28 -28.46
N GLY A 564 -0.34 17.48 -27.50
CA GLY A 564 0.36 17.98 -26.32
C GLY A 564 1.69 18.65 -26.68
N ALA A 565 2.48 18.01 -27.54
CA ALA A 565 3.74 18.54 -28.05
C ALA A 565 3.53 19.84 -28.82
N SER A 566 2.53 19.92 -29.71
CA SER A 566 2.19 21.12 -30.44
C SER A 566 1.85 22.29 -29.51
N ARG A 567 1.01 22.08 -28.49
CA ARG A 567 0.71 23.12 -27.50
C ARG A 567 1.94 23.59 -26.74
N ALA A 568 2.82 22.66 -26.36
CA ALA A 568 4.06 22.97 -25.64
C ALA A 568 5.00 23.84 -26.54
N LEU A 569 5.17 23.43 -27.81
CA LEU A 569 5.97 24.18 -28.80
C LEU A 569 5.40 25.58 -29.06
N ALA A 570 4.09 25.69 -29.21
CA ALA A 570 3.42 26.99 -29.42
C ALA A 570 3.57 27.90 -28.19
N ALA A 571 3.50 27.36 -26.97
CA ALA A 571 3.72 28.11 -25.74
C ALA A 571 5.17 28.62 -25.63
N ALA A 572 6.15 27.79 -25.99
CA ALA A 572 7.56 28.17 -26.02
C ALA A 572 7.81 29.35 -27.01
N ALA A 573 7.26 29.26 -28.22
CA ALA A 573 7.34 30.35 -29.20
C ALA A 573 6.64 31.62 -28.72
N GLY A 574 5.44 31.49 -28.11
CA GLY A 574 4.66 32.62 -27.59
C GLY A 574 5.35 33.36 -26.42
N SER A 575 6.02 32.62 -25.53
CA SER A 575 6.79 33.21 -24.43
C SER A 575 8.00 34.02 -24.93
N THR A 576 8.67 33.52 -25.96
CA THR A 576 9.81 34.23 -26.60
C THR A 576 9.37 35.49 -27.30
N VAL A 577 8.23 35.46 -28.03
CA VAL A 577 7.67 36.67 -28.68
C VAL A 577 7.24 37.70 -27.64
N ASN A 578 6.67 37.29 -26.53
CA ASN A 578 6.31 38.21 -25.43
C ASN A 578 7.54 38.82 -24.76
N ALA A 579 8.62 38.06 -24.56
CA ALA A 579 9.88 38.58 -24.02
C ALA A 579 10.56 39.59 -24.97
N LEU A 580 10.58 39.29 -26.27
CA LEU A 580 11.07 40.22 -27.30
C LEU A 580 10.22 41.48 -27.37
N GLY A 581 8.88 41.35 -27.33
CA GLY A 581 7.97 42.51 -27.32
C GLY A 581 8.12 43.36 -26.05
N THR A 582 8.49 42.79 -24.93
CA THR A 582 8.79 43.54 -23.69
C THR A 582 10.13 44.25 -23.80
N ALA A 583 11.19 43.57 -24.27
CA ALA A 583 12.50 44.18 -24.50
C ALA A 583 12.45 45.32 -25.52
N GLN A 584 11.69 45.17 -26.60
CA GLN A 584 11.48 46.24 -27.57
C GLN A 584 10.70 47.42 -26.98
N ARG A 585 9.71 47.17 -26.14
CA ARG A 585 8.96 48.22 -25.44
C ARG A 585 9.81 48.94 -24.40
N ASP A 586 10.67 48.22 -23.70
CA ASP A 586 11.58 48.82 -22.72
C ASP A 586 12.68 49.65 -23.41
N ALA A 587 13.25 49.17 -24.54
CA ALA A 587 14.19 49.94 -25.36
C ALA A 587 13.56 51.21 -25.98
N LEU A 588 12.28 51.18 -26.36
CA LEU A 588 11.55 52.35 -26.80
C LEU A 588 11.26 53.35 -25.66
N ARG A 589 11.07 52.86 -24.43
CA ARG A 589 10.90 53.70 -23.25
C ARG A 589 12.18 54.41 -22.83
N GLU A 590 13.35 53.77 -23.02
CA GLU A 590 14.64 54.39 -22.74
C GLU A 590 15.04 55.44 -23.78
N GLN A 591 14.43 55.41 -24.98
CA GLN A 591 14.68 56.39 -26.04
C GLN A 591 13.72 57.60 -26.02
N MET A 592 12.66 57.54 -25.19
CA MET A 592 11.72 58.66 -24.97
C MET A 592 12.03 59.41 -23.67
#